data_2521b5999f166eb892e61fdd8391d0be
#
_entry.id   2521b5999f166eb892e61fdd8391d0be
#
_cell.length_a   1.000
_cell.length_b   1.000
_cell.length_c   1.000
_cell.angle_alpha   90.00
_cell.angle_beta   90.00
_cell.angle_gamma   90.00
#
_symmetry.space_group_name_H-M   'P 1'
#
loop_
_entity.id
_entity.type
_entity.pdbx_description
1 polymer ?
#
loop_
_entity_poly.entity_id
_entity_poly.type
_entity_poly.pdbx_seq_one_letter_code
_entity_poly.pdbx_strand_id
1 'polypeptide(L)'
;MASRGSIRLALILSLLATERVIAQELGNSTEGARLFKRECSSCHQVGAGARNRVGPQLNGVFGRRAGSIEGFKYSKSITRMGQDGLEWHLETLDAYLTNPKSLVSGTRMNYRGIAETEDRSAIMAYLREWSDNPRDIPEADPTASKPEVDLDPAILGIKGDREYGEYLSSECTTCHQSDGSDKGIPSITNWPAADFVVAMHAYKRKLRPHPVMQMMAGRLSEEEIAALAAYFGEVQ
;
A
#
# COMPACT_ATOMS: atom_id res chain seq x y z
N MET A 1 22.06 -74.17 10.33
CA MET A 1 22.79 -72.85 10.30
C MET A 1 21.83 -71.78 9.81
N ALA A 2 21.28 -71.01 10.70
CA ALA A 2 20.26 -70.01 10.41
C ALA A 2 20.90 -68.59 10.54
N SER A 3 20.95 -67.86 9.43
CA SER A 3 21.42 -66.47 9.38
C SER A 3 20.30 -65.54 9.80
N ARG A 4 20.51 -64.79 10.87
CA ARG A 4 19.62 -63.72 11.35
C ARG A 4 20.01 -62.41 10.63
N GLY A 5 19.18 -61.99 9.68
CA GLY A 5 19.27 -60.69 9.07
C GLY A 5 18.69 -59.62 9.98
N SER A 6 19.48 -58.68 10.44
CA SER A 6 19.06 -57.51 11.23
C SER A 6 18.53 -56.44 10.31
N ILE A 7 17.25 -56.19 10.38
CA ILE A 7 16.61 -55.04 9.71
C ILE A 7 16.87 -53.79 10.56
N ARG A 8 17.69 -52.87 10.04
CA ARG A 8 17.91 -51.53 10.62
C ARG A 8 16.80 -50.64 10.15
N LEU A 9 15.90 -50.31 11.06
CA LEU A 9 14.84 -49.34 10.85
C LEU A 9 15.46 -47.93 10.91
N ALA A 10 15.59 -47.29 9.77
CA ALA A 10 16.07 -45.91 9.68
C ALA A 10 14.86 -44.97 9.97
N LEU A 11 14.87 -44.33 11.15
CA LEU A 11 13.92 -43.28 11.51
C LEU A 11 14.32 -42.04 10.71
N ILE A 12 13.52 -41.73 9.70
CA ILE A 12 13.60 -40.44 8.98
C ILE A 12 12.83 -39.43 9.83
N LEU A 13 13.59 -38.60 10.56
CA LEU A 13 13.05 -37.47 11.30
C LEU A 13 12.77 -36.34 10.29
N SER A 14 11.53 -36.25 9.84
CA SER A 14 11.08 -35.13 9.00
C SER A 14 11.03 -33.86 9.87
N LEU A 15 12.04 -32.98 9.73
CA LEU A 15 11.95 -31.61 10.23
C LEU A 15 10.85 -30.89 9.42
N LEU A 16 9.68 -30.75 10.01
CA LEU A 16 8.71 -29.76 9.57
C LEU A 16 9.28 -28.38 9.91
N ALA A 17 9.92 -27.75 8.94
CA ALA A 17 10.21 -26.33 9.00
C ALA A 17 8.87 -25.60 8.98
N THR A 18 8.39 -25.20 10.15
CA THR A 18 7.29 -24.24 10.24
C THR A 18 7.85 -22.91 9.73
N GLU A 19 7.58 -22.59 8.48
CA GLU A 19 7.76 -21.21 7.98
C GLU A 19 6.87 -20.31 8.86
N ARG A 20 7.50 -19.62 9.78
CA ARG A 20 6.85 -18.50 10.46
C ARG A 20 6.65 -17.43 9.41
N VAL A 21 5.43 -17.26 8.95
CA VAL A 21 4.99 -16.02 8.32
C VAL A 21 5.26 -14.94 9.37
N ILE A 22 6.31 -14.17 9.17
CA ILE A 22 6.59 -12.98 9.98
C ILE A 22 5.52 -11.98 9.53
N ALA A 23 4.40 -11.94 10.24
CA ALA A 23 3.50 -10.82 10.17
C ALA A 23 4.35 -9.58 10.43
N GLN A 24 4.32 -8.62 9.53
CA GLN A 24 5.09 -7.39 9.67
C GLN A 24 4.54 -6.67 10.91
N GLU A 25 5.24 -6.84 12.04
CA GLU A 25 4.84 -6.17 13.27
C GLU A 25 4.86 -4.67 13.01
N LEU A 26 3.74 -4.01 13.23
CA LEU A 26 3.69 -2.56 13.28
C LEU A 26 4.74 -2.06 14.26
N GLY A 27 5.34 -0.92 13.97
CA GLY A 27 6.41 -0.33 14.77
C GLY A 27 6.05 -0.10 16.23
N ASN A 28 6.98 0.42 16.99
CA ASN A 28 6.81 0.69 18.43
C ASN A 28 5.82 1.83 18.67
N SER A 29 4.66 1.54 19.29
CA SER A 29 3.60 2.53 19.54
C SER A 29 4.03 3.64 20.51
N THR A 30 4.93 3.36 21.46
CA THR A 30 5.49 4.39 22.36
C THR A 30 6.31 5.41 21.56
N GLU A 31 7.13 4.96 20.64
CA GLU A 31 7.85 5.84 19.71
C GLU A 31 6.86 6.55 18.80
N GLY A 32 5.83 5.85 18.33
CA GLY A 32 4.72 6.43 17.55
C GLY A 32 4.02 7.57 18.27
N ALA A 33 3.77 7.44 19.56
CA ALA A 33 3.19 8.51 20.38
C ALA A 33 4.11 9.75 20.44
N ARG A 34 5.42 9.53 20.58
CA ARG A 34 6.41 10.61 20.57
C ARG A 34 6.47 11.32 19.21
N LEU A 35 6.49 10.56 18.14
CA LEU A 35 6.47 11.05 16.76
C LEU A 35 5.18 11.80 16.47
N PHE A 36 4.03 11.23 16.84
CA PHE A 36 2.72 11.88 16.68
C PHE A 36 2.68 13.24 17.39
N LYS A 37 3.19 13.31 18.61
CA LYS A 37 3.27 14.56 19.37
C LYS A 37 4.09 15.61 18.64
N ARG A 38 5.21 15.22 18.01
CA ARG A 38 6.13 16.12 17.32
C ARG A 38 5.57 16.56 15.96
N GLU A 39 5.07 15.62 15.17
CA GLU A 39 4.75 15.84 13.76
C GLU A 39 3.27 16.13 13.48
N CYS A 40 2.35 15.59 14.30
CA CYS A 40 0.91 15.55 13.99
C CYS A 40 0.05 16.38 14.94
N SER A 41 0.43 16.47 16.23
CA SER A 41 -0.44 17.00 17.30
C SER A 41 -0.76 18.49 17.19
N SER A 42 0.01 19.26 16.42
CA SER A 42 -0.29 20.66 16.13
C SER A 42 -1.60 20.81 15.34
N CYS A 43 -1.92 19.83 14.51
CA CYS A 43 -3.10 19.85 13.63
C CYS A 43 -4.15 18.79 13.99
N HIS A 44 -3.75 17.63 14.51
CA HIS A 44 -4.63 16.50 14.80
C HIS A 44 -4.68 16.15 16.28
N GLN A 45 -5.76 15.49 16.70
CA GLN A 45 -5.91 14.93 18.05
C GLN A 45 -6.32 13.46 17.96
N VAL A 46 -5.87 12.68 18.96
CA VAL A 46 -6.32 11.32 19.26
C VAL A 46 -6.58 11.19 20.75
N GLY A 47 -7.31 10.17 21.15
CA GLY A 47 -7.59 9.85 22.54
C GLY A 47 -8.95 10.36 23.03
N ALA A 48 -9.21 10.19 24.32
CA ALA A 48 -10.46 10.62 24.93
C ALA A 48 -10.67 12.12 24.76
N GLY A 49 -11.83 12.51 24.22
CA GLY A 49 -12.17 13.91 23.99
C GLY A 49 -11.47 14.56 22.79
N ALA A 50 -10.85 13.78 21.91
CA ALA A 50 -10.25 14.30 20.68
C ALA A 50 -11.26 15.05 19.82
N ARG A 51 -10.88 16.20 19.29
CA ARG A 51 -11.71 17.09 18.48
C ARG A 51 -11.05 17.42 17.16
N ASN A 52 -11.87 17.80 16.20
CA ASN A 52 -11.39 18.43 14.97
C ASN A 52 -10.68 19.75 15.29
N ARG A 53 -9.53 19.97 14.64
CA ARG A 53 -8.74 21.21 14.75
C ARG A 53 -8.43 21.74 13.35
N VAL A 54 -7.15 22.04 13.08
CA VAL A 54 -6.67 22.33 11.71
C VAL A 54 -6.88 21.11 10.81
N GLY A 55 -6.63 19.91 11.34
CA GLY A 55 -6.97 18.61 10.77
C GLY A 55 -8.11 17.93 11.52
N PRO A 56 -8.68 16.86 10.96
CA PRO A 56 -9.70 16.05 11.64
C PRO A 56 -9.10 15.29 12.82
N GLN A 57 -9.95 14.91 13.79
CA GLN A 57 -9.56 13.96 14.81
C GLN A 57 -9.28 12.58 14.19
N LEU A 58 -8.38 11.79 14.81
CA LEU A 58 -7.90 10.55 14.22
C LEU A 58 -8.29 9.26 14.97
N ASN A 59 -9.17 9.34 16.02
CA ASN A 59 -9.71 8.13 16.63
C ASN A 59 -10.45 7.31 15.58
N GLY A 60 -10.25 6.00 15.57
CA GLY A 60 -10.88 5.11 14.62
C GLY A 60 -10.54 5.45 13.16
N VAL A 61 -9.30 5.86 12.89
CA VAL A 61 -8.90 6.21 11.52
C VAL A 61 -8.89 4.99 10.60
N PHE A 62 -8.50 3.83 11.11
CA PHE A 62 -8.45 2.60 10.30
C PHE A 62 -9.86 2.11 9.93
N GLY A 63 -10.04 1.68 8.69
CA GLY A 63 -11.33 1.29 8.12
C GLY A 63 -12.26 2.47 7.81
N ARG A 64 -11.85 3.70 8.13
CA ARG A 64 -12.67 4.88 7.90
C ARG A 64 -12.49 5.42 6.48
N ARG A 65 -13.61 5.69 5.81
CA ARG A 65 -13.61 6.33 4.51
C ARG A 65 -12.97 7.73 4.57
N ALA A 66 -12.13 8.05 3.63
CA ALA A 66 -11.50 9.36 3.53
C ALA A 66 -12.55 10.48 3.41
N GLY A 67 -12.33 11.57 4.11
CA GLY A 67 -13.23 12.72 4.05
C GLY A 67 -14.58 12.56 4.74
N SER A 68 -14.76 11.56 5.64
CA SER A 68 -16.07 11.21 6.21
C SER A 68 -16.32 11.69 7.64
N ILE A 69 -15.36 12.30 8.33
CA ILE A 69 -15.59 12.81 9.70
C ILE A 69 -16.63 13.95 9.64
N GLU A 70 -17.68 13.76 10.39
CA GLU A 70 -18.75 14.76 10.50
C GLU A 70 -18.23 16.07 11.16
N GLY A 71 -18.73 17.19 10.69
CA GLY A 71 -18.35 18.50 11.21
C GLY A 71 -16.94 18.98 10.82
N PHE A 72 -16.17 18.22 10.03
CA PHE A 72 -14.88 18.66 9.51
C PHE A 72 -14.96 19.05 8.03
N LYS A 73 -14.47 20.23 7.67
CA LYS A 73 -14.48 20.71 6.29
C LYS A 73 -13.25 20.23 5.51
N TYR A 74 -13.40 19.16 4.77
CA TYR A 74 -12.36 18.60 3.91
C TYR A 74 -12.12 19.39 2.61
N SER A 75 -11.02 19.10 1.92
CA SER A 75 -10.83 19.52 0.53
C SER A 75 -11.76 18.72 -0.40
N LYS A 76 -12.11 19.31 -1.54
CA LYS A 76 -12.91 18.61 -2.56
C LYS A 76 -12.23 17.31 -3.01
N SER A 77 -10.89 17.31 -3.09
CA SER A 77 -10.11 16.14 -3.50
C SER A 77 -10.26 14.97 -2.51
N ILE A 78 -10.05 15.19 -1.20
CA ILE A 78 -10.23 14.15 -0.19
C ILE A 78 -11.67 13.61 -0.18
N THR A 79 -12.66 14.50 -0.25
CA THR A 79 -14.08 14.10 -0.27
C THR A 79 -14.38 13.23 -1.48
N ARG A 80 -13.93 13.64 -2.67
CA ARG A 80 -14.10 12.86 -3.90
C ARG A 80 -13.43 11.50 -3.81
N MET A 81 -12.18 11.45 -3.38
CA MET A 81 -11.45 10.17 -3.26
C MET A 81 -12.12 9.21 -2.27
N GLY A 82 -12.66 9.72 -1.17
CA GLY A 82 -13.47 8.89 -0.27
C GLY A 82 -14.75 8.38 -0.93
N GLN A 83 -15.41 9.18 -1.78
CA GLN A 83 -16.56 8.74 -2.58
C GLN A 83 -16.15 7.67 -3.61
N ASP A 84 -14.94 7.79 -4.16
CA ASP A 84 -14.34 6.83 -5.10
C ASP A 84 -13.81 5.57 -4.38
N GLY A 85 -13.98 5.45 -3.05
CA GLY A 85 -13.67 4.25 -2.28
C GLY A 85 -12.36 4.31 -1.50
N LEU A 86 -11.70 5.46 -1.37
CA LEU A 86 -10.52 5.57 -0.51
C LEU A 86 -10.93 5.40 0.96
N GLU A 87 -10.41 4.34 1.57
CA GLU A 87 -10.48 4.08 3.00
C GLU A 87 -9.07 4.06 3.61
N TRP A 88 -8.97 4.41 4.88
CA TRP A 88 -7.71 4.43 5.59
C TRP A 88 -7.37 3.03 6.14
N HIS A 89 -6.61 2.26 5.39
CA HIS A 89 -5.95 1.03 5.83
C HIS A 89 -4.46 1.28 6.05
N LEU A 90 -3.70 0.28 6.48
CA LEU A 90 -2.27 0.44 6.73
C LEU A 90 -1.54 1.00 5.51
N GLU A 91 -1.79 0.45 4.33
CA GLU A 91 -1.13 0.84 3.07
C GLU A 91 -1.53 2.24 2.62
N THR A 92 -2.83 2.55 2.64
CA THR A 92 -3.33 3.88 2.21
C THR A 92 -2.87 4.97 3.16
N LEU A 93 -2.80 4.66 4.45
CA LEU A 93 -2.31 5.60 5.46
C LEU A 93 -0.81 5.78 5.35
N ASP A 94 -0.04 4.70 5.13
CA ASP A 94 1.40 4.75 4.89
C ASP A 94 1.74 5.62 3.67
N ALA A 95 1.08 5.37 2.53
CA ALA A 95 1.24 6.17 1.33
C ALA A 95 0.89 7.66 1.56
N TYR A 96 -0.17 7.93 2.33
CA TYR A 96 -0.55 9.31 2.67
C TYR A 96 0.43 9.97 3.61
N LEU A 97 1.00 9.23 4.57
CA LEU A 97 2.04 9.73 5.48
C LEU A 97 3.37 9.93 4.77
N THR A 98 3.67 9.13 3.75
CA THR A 98 4.87 9.30 2.92
C THR A 98 4.82 10.64 2.17
N ASN A 99 3.73 10.92 1.48
CA ASN A 99 3.51 12.21 0.81
C ASN A 99 2.01 12.46 0.58
N PRO A 100 1.36 13.30 1.40
CA PRO A 100 -0.07 13.55 1.27
C PRO A 100 -0.51 14.07 -0.10
N LYS A 101 0.31 14.91 -0.74
CA LYS A 101 -0.04 15.53 -2.03
C LYS A 101 0.07 14.55 -3.19
N SER A 102 0.88 13.53 -3.08
CA SER A 102 1.02 12.48 -4.09
C SER A 102 -0.19 11.55 -4.11
N LEU A 103 -0.63 11.10 -2.93
CA LEU A 103 -1.83 10.27 -2.86
C LEU A 103 -3.09 11.08 -3.19
N VAL A 104 -3.19 12.32 -2.69
CA VAL A 104 -4.36 13.19 -2.86
C VAL A 104 -3.93 14.55 -3.38
N SER A 105 -3.85 14.69 -4.69
CA SER A 105 -3.62 15.98 -5.33
C SER A 105 -4.70 16.98 -4.90
N GLY A 106 -4.30 18.15 -4.40
CA GLY A 106 -5.21 19.16 -3.86
C GLY A 106 -5.71 18.90 -2.45
N THR A 107 -5.07 18.01 -1.69
CA THR A 107 -5.27 17.95 -0.23
C THR A 107 -4.90 19.29 0.43
N ARG A 108 -5.62 19.66 1.48
CA ARG A 108 -5.27 20.82 2.31
C ARG A 108 -4.31 20.49 3.46
N MET A 109 -3.95 19.23 3.60
CA MET A 109 -2.90 18.82 4.52
C MET A 109 -1.55 19.29 3.98
N ASN A 110 -1.11 20.44 4.45
CA ASN A 110 0.18 21.01 4.06
C ASN A 110 1.31 20.42 4.90
N TYR A 111 1.57 19.14 4.66
CA TYR A 111 2.60 18.36 5.33
C TYR A 111 3.53 17.76 4.29
N ARG A 112 4.84 17.76 4.58
CA ARG A 112 5.85 17.27 3.64
C ARG A 112 5.89 15.74 3.53
N GLY A 113 5.35 15.04 4.54
CA GLY A 113 5.46 13.60 4.68
C GLY A 113 6.64 13.17 5.56
N ILE A 114 6.72 11.87 5.78
CA ILE A 114 7.75 11.19 6.56
C ILE A 114 8.43 10.17 5.64
N ALA A 115 9.72 10.35 5.38
CA ALA A 115 10.47 9.47 4.49
C ALA A 115 10.75 8.10 5.14
N GLU A 116 11.06 8.09 6.44
CA GLU A 116 11.47 6.88 7.17
C GLU A 116 10.27 5.95 7.41
N THR A 117 10.35 4.74 6.88
CA THR A 117 9.29 3.71 7.00
C THR A 117 9.03 3.32 8.45
N GLU A 118 10.07 3.21 9.26
CA GLU A 118 10.00 2.88 10.68
C GLU A 118 9.20 3.94 11.45
N ASP A 119 9.40 5.21 11.16
CA ASP A 119 8.68 6.33 11.80
C ASP A 119 7.20 6.29 11.42
N ARG A 120 6.86 6.03 10.15
CA ARG A 120 5.48 5.88 9.70
C ARG A 120 4.82 4.68 10.35
N SER A 121 5.51 3.53 10.39
CA SER A 121 5.04 2.31 11.03
C SER A 121 4.78 2.52 12.54
N ALA A 122 5.67 3.23 13.23
CA ALA A 122 5.49 3.59 14.64
C ALA A 122 4.26 4.48 14.85
N ILE A 123 4.06 5.50 14.02
CA ILE A 123 2.86 6.37 14.09
C ILE A 123 1.59 5.56 13.85
N MET A 124 1.59 4.65 12.87
CA MET A 124 0.44 3.79 12.60
C MET A 124 0.15 2.83 13.76
N ALA A 125 1.19 2.27 14.40
CA ALA A 125 1.05 1.48 15.60
C ALA A 125 0.37 2.28 16.74
N TYR A 126 0.78 3.51 16.93
CA TYR A 126 0.14 4.40 17.93
C TYR A 126 -1.32 4.73 17.57
N LEU A 127 -1.62 5.05 16.30
CA LEU A 127 -2.99 5.33 15.86
C LEU A 127 -3.90 4.11 15.99
N ARG A 128 -3.34 2.90 15.83
CA ARG A 128 -4.07 1.63 15.98
C ARG A 128 -4.62 1.46 17.41
N GLU A 129 -3.92 1.94 18.43
CA GLU A 129 -4.39 1.90 19.82
C GLU A 129 -5.69 2.68 20.06
N TRP A 130 -5.98 3.65 19.19
CA TRP A 130 -7.18 4.49 19.23
C TRP A 130 -8.27 4.04 18.26
N SER A 131 -8.22 2.80 17.83
CA SER A 131 -9.22 2.18 16.97
C SER A 131 -10.13 1.27 17.79
N ASP A 132 -11.41 1.14 17.38
CA ASP A 132 -12.41 0.37 18.12
C ASP A 132 -12.04 -1.11 18.21
N ASN A 133 -11.42 -1.68 17.15
CA ASN A 133 -10.95 -3.05 17.10
C ASN A 133 -9.48 -3.10 16.63
N PRO A 134 -8.52 -2.80 17.51
CA PRO A 134 -7.11 -2.74 17.11
C PRO A 134 -6.55 -4.07 16.56
N ARG A 135 -7.16 -5.21 16.93
CA ARG A 135 -6.75 -6.55 16.50
C ARG A 135 -7.30 -6.94 15.13
N ASP A 136 -8.41 -6.33 14.73
CA ASP A 136 -9.15 -6.67 13.50
C ASP A 136 -8.73 -5.80 12.30
N ILE A 137 -7.70 -4.96 12.47
CA ILE A 137 -7.15 -4.19 11.37
C ILE A 137 -6.38 -5.16 10.49
N PRO A 138 -6.87 -5.45 9.27
CA PRO A 138 -6.21 -6.40 8.39
C PRO A 138 -4.80 -5.91 8.07
N GLU A 139 -3.83 -6.78 8.25
CA GLU A 139 -2.53 -6.60 7.59
C GLU A 139 -2.75 -6.82 6.10
N ALA A 140 -2.01 -6.08 5.26
CA ALA A 140 -2.10 -6.27 3.83
C ALA A 140 -1.78 -7.73 3.48
N ASP A 141 -2.66 -8.37 2.74
CA ASP A 141 -2.33 -9.65 2.14
C ASP A 141 -1.07 -9.50 1.28
N PRO A 142 -0.14 -10.47 1.34
CA PRO A 142 1.05 -10.42 0.51
C PRO A 142 0.65 -10.21 -0.96
N THR A 143 1.14 -9.14 -1.58
CA THR A 143 0.86 -8.83 -2.99
C THR A 143 1.44 -9.88 -3.96
N ALA A 144 2.15 -10.87 -3.44
CA ALA A 144 2.81 -11.92 -4.18
C ALA A 144 1.88 -13.03 -4.75
N SER A 145 0.63 -13.13 -4.31
CA SER A 145 -0.32 -14.03 -4.98
C SER A 145 -0.71 -13.40 -6.32
N LYS A 146 -0.23 -13.98 -7.42
CA LYS A 146 -0.63 -13.60 -8.78
C LYS A 146 -2.02 -14.21 -9.07
N PRO A 147 -3.14 -13.49 -8.93
CA PRO A 147 -4.37 -13.97 -9.53
C PRO A 147 -4.13 -13.99 -11.04
N GLU A 148 -4.44 -15.12 -11.65
CA GLU A 148 -4.43 -15.24 -13.09
C GLU A 148 -5.52 -14.32 -13.65
N VAL A 149 -5.10 -13.24 -14.28
CA VAL A 149 -6.00 -12.27 -14.91
C VAL A 149 -6.05 -12.64 -16.38
N ASP A 150 -7.15 -13.22 -16.80
CA ASP A 150 -7.42 -13.44 -18.21
C ASP A 150 -7.74 -12.08 -18.87
N LEU A 151 -6.79 -11.57 -19.64
CA LEU A 151 -6.92 -10.35 -20.42
C LEU A 151 -7.18 -10.71 -21.88
N ASP A 152 -8.06 -9.94 -22.49
CA ASP A 152 -8.24 -10.00 -23.96
C ASP A 152 -6.87 -9.76 -24.62
N PRO A 153 -6.45 -10.64 -25.54
CA PRO A 153 -5.21 -10.46 -26.29
C PRO A 153 -5.09 -9.07 -26.97
N ALA A 154 -6.22 -8.45 -27.30
CA ALA A 154 -6.24 -7.09 -27.83
C ALA A 154 -5.66 -6.06 -26.85
N ILE A 155 -5.90 -6.21 -25.54
CA ILE A 155 -5.35 -5.32 -24.50
C ILE A 155 -3.84 -5.50 -24.40
N LEU A 156 -3.37 -6.74 -24.41
CA LEU A 156 -1.92 -7.05 -24.40
C LEU A 156 -1.21 -6.60 -25.68
N GLY A 157 -1.95 -6.46 -26.77
CA GLY A 157 -1.46 -5.99 -28.07
C GLY A 157 -1.39 -4.48 -28.22
N ILE A 158 -1.90 -3.70 -27.26
CA ILE A 158 -1.85 -2.23 -27.33
C ILE A 158 -0.38 -1.79 -27.26
N LYS A 159 0.06 -1.07 -28.28
CA LYS A 159 1.41 -0.50 -28.32
C LYS A 159 1.42 0.81 -27.55
N GLY A 160 2.07 0.80 -26.37
CA GLY A 160 2.19 1.98 -25.53
C GLY A 160 3.11 3.05 -26.14
N ASP A 161 2.74 4.31 -25.97
CA ASP A 161 3.59 5.46 -26.26
C ASP A 161 4.51 5.73 -25.06
N ARG A 162 5.82 5.55 -25.26
CA ARG A 162 6.81 5.69 -24.20
C ARG A 162 6.91 7.13 -23.67
N GLU A 163 6.82 8.15 -24.50
CA GLU A 163 6.92 9.55 -24.09
C GLU A 163 5.70 9.94 -23.25
N TYR A 164 4.53 9.46 -23.65
CA TYR A 164 3.32 9.63 -22.87
C TYR A 164 3.39 8.87 -21.54
N GLY A 165 3.97 7.66 -21.54
CA GLY A 165 4.26 6.90 -20.32
C GLY A 165 5.20 7.63 -19.37
N GLU A 166 6.23 8.28 -19.88
CA GLU A 166 7.15 9.13 -19.10
C GLU A 166 6.41 10.29 -18.43
N TYR A 167 5.56 10.98 -19.16
CA TYR A 167 4.73 12.05 -18.62
C TYR A 167 3.82 11.54 -17.47
N LEU A 168 3.17 10.40 -17.64
CA LEU A 168 2.28 9.79 -16.64
C LEU A 168 3.05 9.25 -15.43
N SER A 169 4.30 8.82 -15.61
CA SER A 169 5.10 8.15 -14.59
C SER A 169 5.34 8.96 -13.32
N SER A 170 5.25 10.28 -13.41
CA SER A 170 5.44 11.20 -12.28
C SER A 170 4.55 10.90 -11.08
N GLU A 171 3.34 10.39 -11.31
CA GLU A 171 2.42 9.98 -10.24
C GLU A 171 2.82 8.63 -9.63
N CYS A 172 3.49 7.78 -10.38
CA CYS A 172 3.93 6.45 -9.93
C CYS A 172 5.25 6.52 -9.14
N THR A 173 6.21 7.29 -9.65
CA THR A 173 7.58 7.41 -9.09
C THR A 173 7.62 8.12 -7.74
N THR A 174 6.52 8.70 -7.32
CA THR A 174 6.40 9.28 -5.99
C THR A 174 6.37 8.22 -4.89
N CYS A 175 5.78 7.06 -5.18
CA CYS A 175 5.73 5.91 -4.27
C CYS A 175 6.73 4.82 -4.69
N HIS A 176 6.77 4.50 -5.98
CA HIS A 176 7.71 3.54 -6.54
C HIS A 176 9.01 4.25 -6.91
N GLN A 177 10.12 3.85 -6.33
CA GLN A 177 11.40 4.51 -6.56
C GLN A 177 11.83 4.37 -8.03
N SER A 178 12.21 5.48 -8.66
CA SER A 178 12.68 5.49 -10.05
C SER A 178 14.07 4.88 -10.23
N ASP A 179 14.82 4.74 -9.12
CA ASP A 179 16.15 4.14 -9.08
C ASP A 179 16.11 2.60 -8.92
N GLY A 180 14.93 2.00 -8.98
CA GLY A 180 14.76 0.55 -8.83
C GLY A 180 14.89 0.04 -7.40
N SER A 181 15.10 0.91 -6.41
CA SER A 181 15.21 0.50 -5.02
C SER A 181 13.84 0.09 -4.45
N ASP A 182 13.86 -0.95 -3.61
CA ASP A 182 12.71 -1.41 -2.84
C ASP A 182 12.90 -0.97 -1.38
N LYS A 183 12.18 0.06 -0.99
CA LYS A 183 12.14 0.54 0.40
C LYS A 183 10.78 0.24 1.03
N GLY A 184 10.28 -0.98 0.83
CA GLY A 184 8.98 -1.43 1.28
C GLY A 184 7.85 -1.18 0.26
N ILE A 185 8.15 -0.51 -0.86
CA ILE A 185 7.27 -0.38 -2.01
C ILE A 185 8.00 -1.00 -3.21
N PRO A 186 7.46 -2.04 -3.85
CA PRO A 186 8.16 -2.76 -4.90
C PRO A 186 8.60 -1.85 -6.03
N SER A 187 9.82 -2.07 -6.56
CA SER A 187 10.24 -1.43 -7.80
C SER A 187 9.31 -1.87 -8.94
N ILE A 188 9.01 -0.92 -9.82
CA ILE A 188 8.24 -1.15 -11.05
C ILE A 188 9.08 -0.90 -12.31
N THR A 189 10.37 -0.60 -12.15
CA THR A 189 11.30 -0.42 -13.25
C THR A 189 11.76 -1.77 -13.78
N ASN A 190 12.11 -1.82 -15.06
CA ASN A 190 12.60 -3.02 -15.74
C ASN A 190 11.63 -4.22 -15.71
N TRP A 191 10.33 -3.96 -15.63
CA TRP A 191 9.33 -5.01 -15.72
C TRP A 191 9.02 -5.34 -17.19
N PRO A 192 8.81 -6.63 -17.54
CA PRO A 192 8.25 -6.97 -18.84
C PRO A 192 6.91 -6.25 -19.04
N ALA A 193 6.75 -5.57 -20.16
CA ALA A 193 5.57 -4.75 -20.41
C ALA A 193 4.25 -5.53 -20.25
N ALA A 194 4.21 -6.78 -20.69
CA ALA A 194 3.03 -7.64 -20.54
C ALA A 194 2.70 -7.90 -19.06
N ASP A 195 3.70 -8.15 -18.21
CA ASP A 195 3.51 -8.41 -16.79
C ASP A 195 3.00 -7.15 -16.07
N PHE A 196 3.50 -5.98 -16.45
CA PHE A 196 3.03 -4.70 -15.95
C PHE A 196 1.55 -4.47 -16.32
N VAL A 197 1.17 -4.67 -17.57
CA VAL A 197 -0.21 -4.55 -18.03
C VAL A 197 -1.13 -5.49 -17.26
N VAL A 198 -0.76 -6.77 -17.12
CA VAL A 198 -1.53 -7.76 -16.34
C VAL A 198 -1.69 -7.32 -14.90
N ALA A 199 -0.62 -6.85 -14.26
CA ALA A 199 -0.66 -6.40 -12.87
C ALA A 199 -1.60 -5.19 -12.69
N MET A 200 -1.52 -4.20 -13.57
CA MET A 200 -2.35 -3.00 -13.50
C MET A 200 -3.83 -3.33 -13.74
N HIS A 201 -4.15 -4.21 -14.66
CA HIS A 201 -5.51 -4.69 -14.86
C HIS A 201 -6.03 -5.54 -13.70
N ALA A 202 -5.17 -6.30 -13.02
CA ALA A 202 -5.55 -7.01 -11.80
C ALA A 202 -5.99 -6.04 -10.69
N TYR A 203 -5.27 -4.94 -10.51
CA TYR A 203 -5.66 -3.88 -9.59
C TYR A 203 -6.93 -3.15 -10.04
N LYS A 204 -7.01 -2.75 -11.31
CA LYS A 204 -8.17 -2.06 -11.89
C LYS A 204 -9.46 -2.85 -11.74
N ARG A 205 -9.39 -4.19 -11.91
CA ARG A 205 -10.52 -5.12 -11.74
C ARG A 205 -10.73 -5.56 -10.29
N LYS A 206 -9.96 -5.01 -9.33
CA LYS A 206 -10.00 -5.34 -7.89
C LYS A 206 -9.73 -6.82 -7.59
N LEU A 207 -9.01 -7.52 -8.45
CA LEU A 207 -8.58 -8.91 -8.27
C LEU A 207 -7.33 -9.02 -7.40
N ARG A 208 -6.54 -7.96 -7.30
CA ARG A 208 -5.44 -7.83 -6.36
C ARG A 208 -5.83 -6.94 -5.19
N PRO A 209 -5.68 -7.40 -3.93
CA PRO A 209 -6.03 -6.64 -2.74
C PRO A 209 -4.93 -5.63 -2.42
N HIS A 210 -4.99 -4.45 -3.01
CA HIS A 210 -4.12 -3.32 -2.68
C HIS A 210 -4.87 -2.02 -2.96
N PRO A 211 -5.54 -1.43 -1.94
CA PRO A 211 -6.45 -0.31 -2.12
C PRO A 211 -5.83 0.89 -2.87
N VAL A 212 -4.57 1.25 -2.56
CA VAL A 212 -3.87 2.34 -3.25
C VAL A 212 -3.71 2.02 -4.73
N MET A 213 -3.21 0.82 -5.06
CA MET A 213 -3.01 0.44 -6.46
C MET A 213 -4.32 0.24 -7.20
N GLN A 214 -5.38 -0.24 -6.55
CA GLN A 214 -6.73 -0.33 -7.13
C GLN A 214 -7.27 1.06 -7.51
N MET A 215 -7.04 2.04 -6.65
CA MET A 215 -7.45 3.42 -6.90
C MET A 215 -6.61 4.06 -8.02
N MET A 216 -5.30 3.84 -8.02
CA MET A 216 -4.41 4.37 -9.05
C MET A 216 -4.71 3.75 -10.42
N ALA A 217 -4.77 2.42 -10.50
CA ALA A 217 -5.07 1.70 -11.72
C ALA A 217 -6.49 1.94 -12.23
N GLY A 218 -7.46 2.13 -11.34
CA GLY A 218 -8.85 2.37 -11.69
C GLY A 218 -9.10 3.64 -12.52
N ARG A 219 -8.19 4.60 -12.46
CA ARG A 219 -8.29 5.88 -13.19
C ARG A 219 -7.69 5.81 -14.60
N LEU A 220 -6.80 4.86 -14.84
CA LEU A 220 -6.05 4.76 -16.09
C LEU A 220 -6.89 4.08 -17.18
N SER A 221 -6.78 4.57 -18.40
CA SER A 221 -7.27 3.87 -19.60
C SER A 221 -6.37 2.69 -19.94
N GLU A 222 -6.75 1.90 -20.92
CA GLU A 222 -5.93 0.78 -21.41
C GLU A 222 -4.67 1.28 -22.13
N GLU A 223 -4.81 2.39 -22.87
CA GLU A 223 -3.71 3.08 -23.54
C GLU A 223 -2.72 3.69 -22.57
N GLU A 224 -3.21 4.29 -21.47
CA GLU A 224 -2.36 4.86 -20.40
C GLU A 224 -1.60 3.75 -19.67
N ILE A 225 -2.22 2.61 -19.39
CA ILE A 225 -1.54 1.45 -18.81
C ILE A 225 -0.47 0.93 -19.78
N ALA A 226 -0.75 0.84 -21.08
CA ALA A 226 0.21 0.40 -22.08
C ALA A 226 1.38 1.40 -22.22
N ALA A 227 1.10 2.70 -22.16
CA ALA A 227 2.12 3.76 -22.20
C ALA A 227 3.07 3.66 -20.99
N LEU A 228 2.52 3.51 -19.77
CA LEU A 228 3.31 3.30 -18.56
C LEU A 228 4.14 2.00 -18.63
N ALA A 229 3.57 0.92 -19.18
CA ALA A 229 4.28 -0.34 -19.37
C ALA A 229 5.48 -0.19 -20.33
N ALA A 230 5.31 0.58 -21.42
CA ALA A 230 6.39 0.87 -22.34
C ALA A 230 7.51 1.69 -21.71
N TYR A 231 7.17 2.66 -20.87
CA TYR A 231 8.15 3.49 -20.16
C TYR A 231 8.90 2.68 -19.09
N PHE A 232 8.20 2.06 -18.13
CA PHE A 232 8.84 1.35 -17.02
C PHE A 232 9.58 0.08 -17.43
N GLY A 233 9.24 -0.51 -18.57
CA GLY A 233 9.97 -1.64 -19.10
C GLY A 233 11.37 -1.30 -19.63
N GLU A 234 11.68 -0.02 -19.89
CA GLU A 234 12.96 0.46 -20.40
C GLU A 234 13.76 1.24 -19.35
N VAL A 235 13.15 1.65 -18.24
CA VAL A 235 13.85 2.36 -17.14
C VAL A 235 14.67 1.37 -16.33
N GLN A 236 15.99 1.63 -16.24
CA GLN A 236 16.97 0.81 -15.50
C GLN A 236 17.28 1.43 -14.14
#